data_3a5491086dfb04a5c6084b5280f3365f
#
_entry.id   3a5491086dfb04a5c6084b5280f3365f
#
_cell.length_a   1.000
_cell.length_b   1.000
_cell.length_c   1.000
_cell.angle_alpha   90.00
_cell.angle_beta   90.00
_cell.angle_gamma   90.00
#
_symmetry.space_group_name_H-M   'P 1'
#
loop_
_entity.id
_entity.type
_entity.pdbx_description
1 polymer ?
#
loop_
_entity_poly.entity_id
_entity_poly.type
_entity_poly.pdbx_seq_one_letter_code
_entity_poly.pdbx_strand_id
1 'polypeptide(L)'
;MSARAKKSASANRQQIDVCLDADIVEALCRVGTLFHAAGHGHSVFSFAYDPAWLRRLNTFEIDPDLQLHDAESYPSQPAGVFRIFTDSAPDRWGRLLLDRRETLKAREEKRQPRTLTEWDYLLGVHDSCRMGALRFRRDADSPFLDNDRHVATPPVASLRELEAASMALEAPDADEQPEFRQWLTALLAPGSSLGGARPKANFTDPEKALWIAKFPSREDRRDIGAWEMVVHQLAQAAGLNVPDTQLLSLGSRHRTFATRRFDRLANGRRRFFVSAMTLLNRQDGENASYLELAEFLSTRGSPSHKETDLRELWTRIVFNILVSNRDDHLRNHGFILSADGWRLAPAYDLNPNIERTHHQLAIDSSDPTPDVALALATAEFYGLTAAQAGKILQRVRDAVGEWRTVAAAHRLPRAEIELVAQAFISAPIGNSS
;
A
#
# COMPACT_ATOMS: atom_id res chain seq x y z
N MET A 1 -6.55 1.94 -49.38
CA MET A 1 -5.63 2.33 -48.27
C MET A 1 -5.98 1.73 -46.89
N SER A 2 -6.87 0.73 -46.80
CA SER A 2 -7.38 0.24 -45.47
C SER A 2 -6.73 -1.03 -44.92
N ALA A 3 -6.10 -1.88 -45.72
CA ALA A 3 -5.58 -3.17 -45.24
C ALA A 3 -4.15 -3.12 -44.69
N ARG A 4 -3.35 -2.12 -45.04
CA ARG A 4 -1.96 -1.97 -44.59
C ARG A 4 -1.86 -1.31 -43.19
N ALA A 5 -2.82 -0.48 -42.82
CA ALA A 5 -2.89 0.17 -41.51
C ALA A 5 -3.32 -0.81 -40.40
N LYS A 6 -4.21 -1.78 -40.71
CA LYS A 6 -4.64 -2.80 -39.73
C LYS A 6 -3.56 -3.84 -39.40
N LYS A 7 -2.62 -4.13 -40.32
CA LYS A 7 -1.53 -5.07 -40.07
C LYS A 7 -0.37 -4.50 -39.24
N SER A 8 -0.17 -3.18 -39.21
CA SER A 8 0.91 -2.57 -38.40
C SER A 8 0.51 -2.39 -36.92
N ALA A 9 -0.78 -2.25 -36.62
CA ALA A 9 -1.27 -2.11 -35.24
C ALA A 9 -1.28 -3.44 -34.44
N SER A 10 -1.27 -4.62 -35.12
CA SER A 10 -1.28 -5.92 -34.45
C SER A 10 0.12 -6.43 -34.09
N ALA A 11 1.19 -5.84 -34.61
CA ALA A 11 2.56 -6.37 -34.47
C ALA A 11 3.24 -6.05 -33.14
N ASN A 12 2.63 -5.20 -32.27
CA ASN A 12 3.26 -4.77 -31.02
C ASN A 12 2.31 -4.82 -29.82
N ARG A 13 1.21 -5.58 -29.91
CA ARG A 13 0.25 -5.72 -28.80
C ARG A 13 0.64 -6.93 -27.95
N GLN A 14 0.98 -6.66 -26.68
CA GLN A 14 1.25 -7.66 -25.66
C GLN A 14 -0.03 -7.93 -24.88
N GLN A 15 -0.17 -9.11 -24.30
CA GLN A 15 -1.30 -9.49 -23.49
C GLN A 15 -0.91 -10.41 -22.34
N ILE A 16 -1.68 -10.36 -21.26
CA ILE A 16 -1.58 -11.27 -20.12
C ILE A 16 -2.97 -11.61 -19.58
N ASP A 17 -3.12 -12.83 -19.09
CA ASP A 17 -4.28 -13.23 -18.32
C ASP A 17 -4.22 -12.63 -16.93
N VAL A 18 -5.32 -12.02 -16.51
CA VAL A 18 -5.57 -11.54 -15.15
C VAL A 18 -6.43 -12.57 -14.43
N CYS A 19 -5.88 -13.11 -13.34
CA CYS A 19 -6.56 -14.11 -12.52
C CYS A 19 -6.82 -13.52 -11.11
N LEU A 20 -7.92 -13.95 -10.50
CA LEU A 20 -8.27 -13.68 -9.11
C LEU A 20 -8.07 -14.94 -8.27
N ASP A 21 -7.24 -14.82 -7.23
CA ASP A 21 -6.96 -15.85 -6.22
C ASP A 21 -7.31 -15.26 -4.84
N ALA A 22 -8.58 -15.21 -4.52
CA ALA A 22 -9.11 -14.56 -3.31
C ALA A 22 -9.96 -15.50 -2.47
N ASP A 23 -10.08 -15.18 -1.18
CA ASP A 23 -10.93 -15.92 -0.21
C ASP A 23 -12.43 -15.83 -0.52
N ILE A 24 -12.85 -14.84 -1.30
CA ILE A 24 -14.23 -14.63 -1.76
C ILE A 24 -14.62 -15.48 -2.99
N VAL A 25 -13.68 -16.21 -3.57
CA VAL A 25 -13.95 -17.14 -4.67
C VAL A 25 -13.57 -18.57 -4.26
N GLU A 26 -14.30 -19.58 -4.73
CA GLU A 26 -14.05 -20.98 -4.37
C GLU A 26 -12.68 -21.47 -4.86
N ALA A 27 -12.30 -21.06 -6.08
CA ALA A 27 -11.06 -21.43 -6.72
C ALA A 27 -10.50 -20.26 -7.54
N LEU A 28 -9.21 -20.36 -7.87
CA LEU A 28 -8.56 -19.46 -8.81
C LEU A 28 -9.42 -19.31 -10.08
N CYS A 29 -9.74 -18.10 -10.47
CA CYS A 29 -10.53 -17.85 -11.67
C CYS A 29 -9.86 -16.77 -12.56
N ARG A 30 -10.00 -16.94 -13.86
CA ARG A 30 -9.61 -15.92 -14.83
C ARG A 30 -10.66 -14.82 -14.85
N VAL A 31 -10.22 -13.59 -14.64
CA VAL A 31 -11.09 -12.38 -14.65
C VAL A 31 -11.17 -11.80 -16.05
N GLY A 32 -10.06 -11.81 -16.77
CA GLY A 32 -10.00 -11.24 -18.11
C GLY A 32 -8.59 -11.19 -18.67
N THR A 33 -8.40 -10.40 -19.71
CA THR A 33 -7.11 -10.17 -20.36
C THR A 33 -6.76 -8.69 -20.32
N LEU A 34 -5.57 -8.38 -19.81
CA LEU A 34 -4.97 -7.05 -19.91
C LEU A 34 -4.10 -6.99 -21.16
N PHE A 35 -4.31 -5.97 -21.96
CA PHE A 35 -3.56 -5.70 -23.17
C PHE A 35 -2.71 -4.44 -23.00
N HIS A 36 -1.56 -4.47 -23.63
CA HIS A 36 -0.64 -3.33 -23.75
C HIS A 36 -0.17 -3.18 -25.19
N ALA A 37 -0.30 -1.98 -25.73
CA ALA A 37 0.23 -1.63 -27.04
C ALA A 37 1.22 -0.47 -26.87
N ALA A 38 2.47 -0.67 -27.28
CA ALA A 38 3.45 0.40 -27.37
C ALA A 38 3.28 1.11 -28.72
N GLY A 39 2.88 2.38 -28.69
CA GLY A 39 2.81 3.28 -29.85
C GLY A 39 3.99 4.26 -29.87
N HIS A 40 4.10 5.08 -30.92
CA HIS A 40 5.11 6.15 -31.01
C HIS A 40 4.91 7.18 -29.88
N GLY A 41 5.61 6.99 -28.77
CA GLY A 41 5.59 7.89 -27.60
C GLY A 41 4.47 7.67 -26.60
N HIS A 42 3.55 6.71 -26.79
CA HIS A 42 2.45 6.45 -25.87
C HIS A 42 2.27 4.95 -25.61
N SER A 43 2.05 4.58 -24.33
CA SER A 43 1.55 3.27 -23.92
C SER A 43 0.03 3.30 -23.89
N VAL A 44 -0.63 2.32 -24.50
CA VAL A 44 -2.07 2.17 -24.44
C VAL A 44 -2.40 0.86 -23.74
N PHE A 45 -3.15 0.96 -22.65
CA PHE A 45 -3.69 -0.19 -21.95
C PHE A 45 -5.16 -0.37 -22.32
N SER A 46 -5.59 -1.63 -22.36
CA SER A 46 -7.00 -1.99 -22.47
C SER A 46 -7.25 -3.32 -21.76
N PHE A 47 -8.50 -3.55 -21.38
CA PHE A 47 -8.87 -4.76 -20.66
C PHE A 47 -10.19 -5.31 -21.22
N ALA A 48 -10.27 -6.63 -21.34
CA ALA A 48 -11.51 -7.34 -21.65
C ALA A 48 -11.79 -8.41 -20.60
N TYR A 49 -13.01 -8.38 -20.04
CA TYR A 49 -13.46 -9.41 -19.12
C TYR A 49 -13.58 -10.78 -19.80
N ASP A 50 -13.30 -11.84 -19.05
CA ASP A 50 -13.59 -13.19 -19.48
C ASP A 50 -15.10 -13.45 -19.49
N PRO A 51 -15.68 -14.03 -20.55
CA PRO A 51 -17.10 -14.36 -20.57
C PRO A 51 -17.56 -15.28 -19.42
N ALA A 52 -16.68 -16.14 -18.91
CA ALA A 52 -17.01 -16.96 -17.74
C ALA A 52 -17.06 -16.13 -16.45
N TRP A 53 -16.21 -15.09 -16.32
CA TRP A 53 -16.28 -14.13 -15.22
C TRP A 53 -17.63 -13.40 -15.23
N LEU A 54 -18.04 -12.85 -16.38
CA LEU A 54 -19.28 -12.08 -16.54
C LEU A 54 -20.55 -12.90 -16.24
N ARG A 55 -20.51 -14.23 -16.42
CA ARG A 55 -21.65 -15.13 -16.13
C ARG A 55 -21.74 -15.60 -14.68
N ARG A 56 -20.79 -15.24 -13.81
CA ARG A 56 -20.82 -15.62 -12.40
C ARG A 56 -21.95 -14.90 -11.66
N LEU A 57 -22.59 -15.56 -10.72
CA LEU A 57 -23.65 -14.97 -9.89
C LEU A 57 -23.13 -13.82 -9.02
N ASN A 58 -21.89 -13.95 -8.51
CA ASN A 58 -21.25 -12.96 -7.64
C ASN A 58 -20.08 -12.28 -8.36
N THR A 59 -20.29 -11.87 -9.60
CA THR A 59 -19.32 -11.07 -10.34
C THR A 59 -19.27 -9.65 -9.80
N PHE A 60 -18.13 -9.00 -9.89
CA PHE A 60 -17.94 -7.62 -9.47
C PHE A 60 -16.91 -6.92 -10.37
N GLU A 61 -16.99 -5.60 -10.41
CA GLU A 61 -16.02 -4.73 -11.07
C GLU A 61 -14.73 -4.70 -10.27
N ILE A 62 -13.60 -5.04 -10.92
CA ILE A 62 -12.29 -5.03 -10.24
C ILE A 62 -11.66 -3.64 -10.17
N ASP A 63 -12.17 -2.68 -10.94
CA ASP A 63 -11.72 -1.29 -11.01
C ASP A 63 -12.91 -0.40 -11.40
N PRO A 64 -13.03 0.84 -10.90
CA PRO A 64 -14.11 1.76 -11.28
C PRO A 64 -14.22 2.04 -12.78
N ASP A 65 -13.11 1.99 -13.51
CA ASP A 65 -13.09 2.14 -14.97
C ASP A 65 -13.43 0.84 -15.74
N LEU A 66 -13.61 -0.28 -15.03
CA LEU A 66 -13.89 -1.59 -15.61
C LEU A 66 -15.33 -2.05 -15.31
N GLN A 67 -16.29 -1.43 -15.99
CA GLN A 67 -17.68 -1.84 -15.91
C GLN A 67 -17.88 -3.26 -16.51
N LEU A 68 -18.85 -4.01 -15.97
CA LEU A 68 -19.11 -5.40 -16.37
C LEU A 68 -19.82 -5.45 -17.74
N HIS A 69 -19.04 -5.56 -18.80
CA HIS A 69 -19.52 -5.79 -20.17
C HIS A 69 -18.49 -6.62 -20.96
N ASP A 70 -18.89 -7.12 -22.11
CA ASP A 70 -18.08 -7.97 -22.99
C ASP A 70 -17.17 -7.20 -23.97
N ALA A 71 -17.32 -5.87 -24.06
CA ALA A 71 -16.47 -5.04 -24.88
C ALA A 71 -15.11 -4.76 -24.20
N GLU A 72 -14.12 -4.41 -25.00
CA GLU A 72 -12.82 -3.96 -24.51
C GLU A 72 -12.93 -2.56 -23.89
N SER A 73 -12.47 -2.41 -22.67
CA SER A 73 -12.44 -1.15 -21.90
C SER A 73 -11.07 -0.49 -21.99
N TYR A 74 -11.06 0.84 -21.86
CA TYR A 74 -9.86 1.66 -21.82
C TYR A 74 -9.87 2.51 -20.55
N PRO A 75 -8.69 2.81 -19.95
CA PRO A 75 -8.63 3.71 -18.80
C PRO A 75 -9.25 5.08 -19.15
N SER A 76 -9.96 5.67 -18.21
CA SER A 76 -10.58 7.01 -18.37
C SER A 76 -9.54 8.09 -18.67
N GLN A 77 -8.29 7.86 -18.31
CA GLN A 77 -7.20 8.79 -18.54
C GLN A 77 -6.33 8.36 -19.73
N PRO A 78 -6.08 9.28 -20.69
CA PRO A 78 -5.17 9.02 -21.79
C PRO A 78 -3.79 8.60 -21.31
N ALA A 79 -3.22 7.54 -21.88
CA ALA A 79 -1.94 6.95 -21.52
C ALA A 79 -1.83 6.39 -20.08
N GLY A 80 -2.95 6.29 -19.37
CA GLY A 80 -3.04 5.68 -18.02
C GLY A 80 -3.12 4.16 -18.06
N VAL A 81 -2.94 3.56 -16.91
CA VAL A 81 -3.26 2.15 -16.63
C VAL A 81 -4.43 2.12 -15.64
N PHE A 82 -5.27 1.09 -15.69
CA PHE A 82 -6.33 0.91 -14.69
C PHE A 82 -5.73 0.84 -13.29
N ARG A 83 -6.30 1.56 -12.34
CA ARG A 83 -5.72 1.79 -11.02
C ARG A 83 -5.53 0.53 -10.20
N ILE A 84 -6.39 -0.46 -10.36
CA ILE A 84 -6.24 -1.76 -9.70
C ILE A 84 -4.91 -2.44 -10.05
N PHE A 85 -4.39 -2.22 -11.24
CA PHE A 85 -3.08 -2.73 -11.62
C PHE A 85 -1.95 -1.90 -11.02
N THR A 86 -2.17 -0.61 -10.71
CA THR A 86 -1.18 0.19 -9.97
C THR A 86 -1.07 -0.26 -8.52
N ASP A 87 -2.18 -0.66 -7.88
CA ASP A 87 -2.15 -1.26 -6.53
C ASP A 87 -1.38 -2.59 -6.50
N SER A 88 -1.30 -3.28 -7.63
CA SER A 88 -0.55 -4.52 -7.81
C SER A 88 0.86 -4.33 -8.36
N ALA A 89 1.23 -3.10 -8.72
CA ALA A 89 2.55 -2.72 -9.25
C ALA A 89 3.49 -2.29 -8.11
N PRO A 90 4.80 -2.15 -8.36
CA PRO A 90 5.74 -1.70 -7.36
C PRO A 90 5.57 -0.20 -7.06
N ASP A 91 5.89 0.17 -5.82
CA ASP A 91 6.06 1.56 -5.38
C ASP A 91 7.44 2.15 -5.75
N ARG A 92 7.79 3.32 -5.19
CA ARG A 92 9.05 3.99 -5.48
C ARG A 92 10.28 3.13 -5.19
N TRP A 93 10.29 2.39 -4.06
CA TRP A 93 11.39 1.51 -3.72
C TRP A 93 11.50 0.33 -4.69
N GLY A 94 10.40 -0.34 -4.97
CA GLY A 94 10.35 -1.45 -5.92
C GLY A 94 10.71 -1.01 -7.35
N ARG A 95 10.25 0.18 -7.78
CA ARG A 95 10.65 0.77 -9.08
C ARG A 95 12.15 1.01 -9.15
N LEU A 96 12.75 1.59 -8.11
CA LEU A 96 14.20 1.77 -8.02
C LEU A 96 14.95 0.46 -8.22
N LEU A 97 14.51 -0.62 -7.57
CA LEU A 97 15.13 -1.94 -7.73
C LEU A 97 15.02 -2.46 -9.17
N LEU A 98 13.87 -2.29 -9.81
CA LEU A 98 13.63 -2.71 -11.20
C LEU A 98 14.47 -1.89 -12.20
N ASP A 99 14.58 -0.58 -12.01
CA ASP A 99 15.40 0.31 -12.83
C ASP A 99 16.88 -0.06 -12.73
N ARG A 100 17.36 -0.36 -11.53
CA ARG A 100 18.73 -0.85 -11.32
C ARG A 100 18.95 -2.22 -11.94
N ARG A 101 17.96 -3.12 -11.90
CA ARG A 101 18.01 -4.41 -12.62
C ARG A 101 18.14 -4.20 -14.13
N GLU A 102 17.37 -3.29 -14.70
CA GLU A 102 17.48 -2.96 -16.13
C GLU A 102 18.84 -2.40 -16.48
N THR A 103 19.39 -1.50 -15.66
CA THR A 103 20.72 -0.93 -15.86
C THR A 103 21.81 -2.03 -15.83
N LEU A 104 21.74 -2.93 -14.85
CA LEU A 104 22.68 -4.04 -14.74
C LEU A 104 22.61 -4.97 -15.98
N LYS A 105 21.38 -5.35 -16.37
CA LYS A 105 21.15 -6.20 -17.54
C LYS A 105 21.65 -5.53 -18.83
N ALA A 106 21.41 -4.24 -18.99
CA ALA A 106 21.88 -3.49 -20.16
C ALA A 106 23.40 -3.45 -20.24
N ARG A 107 24.12 -3.31 -19.12
CA ARG A 107 25.60 -3.41 -19.07
C ARG A 107 26.09 -4.80 -19.51
N GLU A 108 25.45 -5.87 -19.03
CA GLU A 108 25.81 -7.25 -19.41
C GLU A 108 25.58 -7.54 -20.90
N GLU A 109 24.45 -7.04 -21.41
CA GLU A 109 24.06 -7.16 -22.82
C GLU A 109 24.76 -6.14 -23.74
N LYS A 110 25.63 -5.26 -23.19
CA LYS A 110 26.32 -4.16 -23.89
C LYS A 110 25.39 -3.28 -24.72
N ARG A 111 24.25 -2.95 -24.19
CA ARG A 111 23.26 -2.03 -24.76
C ARG A 111 22.97 -0.86 -23.84
N GLN A 112 22.27 0.15 -24.35
CA GLN A 112 21.73 1.23 -23.49
C GLN A 112 20.58 0.70 -22.64
N PRO A 113 20.47 1.16 -21.36
CA PRO A 113 19.29 0.88 -20.53
C PRO A 113 18.05 1.48 -21.20
N ARG A 114 16.95 0.75 -21.18
CA ARG A 114 15.67 1.27 -21.63
C ARG A 114 14.89 1.89 -20.46
N THR A 115 14.06 2.86 -20.72
CA THR A 115 13.09 3.35 -19.74
C THR A 115 12.02 2.29 -19.55
N LEU A 116 11.79 1.87 -18.29
CA LEU A 116 10.73 0.93 -17.96
C LEU A 116 9.36 1.63 -18.02
N THR A 117 8.36 0.89 -18.49
CA THR A 117 6.97 1.32 -18.58
C THR A 117 6.14 0.76 -17.43
N GLU A 118 4.91 1.24 -17.24
CA GLU A 118 3.98 0.66 -16.26
C GLU A 118 3.74 -0.84 -16.48
N TRP A 119 3.79 -1.29 -17.72
CA TRP A 119 3.74 -2.71 -18.06
C TRP A 119 4.92 -3.48 -17.48
N ASP A 120 6.13 -2.96 -17.64
CA ASP A 120 7.34 -3.60 -17.11
C ASP A 120 7.33 -3.65 -15.57
N TYR A 121 6.90 -2.56 -14.94
CA TYR A 121 6.78 -2.51 -13.49
C TYR A 121 5.72 -3.49 -12.97
N LEU A 122 4.53 -3.52 -13.58
CA LEU A 122 3.47 -4.46 -13.18
C LEU A 122 3.95 -5.91 -13.26
N LEU A 123 4.64 -6.27 -14.34
CA LEU A 123 5.09 -7.65 -14.54
C LEU A 123 6.35 -8.01 -13.75
N GLY A 124 7.12 -7.00 -13.32
CA GLY A 124 8.36 -7.19 -12.56
C GLY A 124 8.19 -7.50 -11.08
N VAL A 125 6.95 -7.52 -10.56
CA VAL A 125 6.67 -7.87 -9.16
C VAL A 125 6.59 -9.38 -9.00
N HIS A 126 7.33 -9.94 -8.05
CA HIS A 126 7.26 -11.36 -7.72
C HIS A 126 5.86 -11.75 -7.27
N ASP A 127 5.30 -12.83 -7.83
CA ASP A 127 3.91 -13.23 -7.60
C ASP A 127 3.56 -13.39 -6.12
N SER A 128 4.41 -14.04 -5.31
CA SER A 128 4.15 -14.22 -3.87
C SER A 128 4.11 -12.91 -3.09
N CYS A 129 4.86 -11.89 -3.52
CA CYS A 129 4.97 -10.58 -2.89
C CYS A 129 3.90 -9.59 -3.33
N ARG A 130 3.23 -9.86 -4.45
CA ARG A 130 2.20 -8.98 -5.03
C ARG A 130 1.09 -8.68 -4.03
N MET A 131 0.71 -7.40 -3.91
CA MET A 131 -0.38 -6.96 -3.03
C MET A 131 -1.73 -7.45 -3.55
N GLY A 132 -2.62 -7.80 -2.63
CA GLY A 132 -3.97 -8.25 -2.94
C GLY A 132 -4.02 -9.62 -3.60
N ALA A 133 -5.05 -9.84 -4.40
CA ALA A 133 -5.43 -11.16 -4.92
C ALA A 133 -5.30 -11.32 -6.42
N LEU A 134 -4.89 -10.27 -7.16
CA LEU A 134 -4.65 -10.40 -8.59
C LEU A 134 -3.33 -11.09 -8.86
N ARG A 135 -3.36 -12.02 -9.83
CA ARG A 135 -2.21 -12.77 -10.31
C ARG A 135 -2.17 -12.74 -11.84
N PHE A 136 -0.97 -12.77 -12.39
CA PHE A 136 -0.78 -12.60 -13.84
C PHE A 136 -0.03 -13.77 -14.44
N ARG A 137 -0.46 -14.23 -15.63
CA ARG A 137 0.22 -15.27 -16.41
C ARG A 137 0.02 -15.02 -17.91
N ARG A 138 0.89 -15.58 -18.72
CA ARG A 138 0.81 -15.36 -20.18
C ARG A 138 -0.42 -16.00 -20.80
N ASP A 139 -0.75 -17.19 -20.35
CA ASP A 139 -1.90 -18.00 -20.78
C ASP A 139 -2.25 -19.03 -19.69
N ALA A 140 -3.28 -19.84 -19.95
CA ALA A 140 -3.82 -20.82 -18.99
C ALA A 140 -2.80 -21.88 -18.54
N ASP A 141 -1.88 -22.25 -19.41
CA ASP A 141 -0.91 -23.32 -19.18
C ASP A 141 0.44 -22.80 -18.64
N SER A 142 0.63 -21.47 -18.67
CA SER A 142 1.85 -20.83 -18.19
C SER A 142 1.84 -20.67 -16.67
N PRO A 143 3.03 -20.71 -16.01
CA PRO A 143 3.15 -20.30 -14.62
C PRO A 143 2.80 -18.82 -14.44
N PHE A 144 2.50 -18.42 -13.19
CA PHE A 144 2.36 -17.00 -12.88
C PHE A 144 3.67 -16.26 -13.10
N LEU A 145 3.57 -15.01 -13.56
CA LEU A 145 4.72 -14.19 -13.92
C LEU A 145 5.56 -13.87 -12.69
N ASP A 146 6.88 -13.85 -12.90
CA ASP A 146 7.88 -13.58 -11.89
C ASP A 146 7.68 -14.45 -10.62
N ASN A 147 7.57 -15.74 -10.81
CA ASN A 147 7.32 -16.75 -9.77
C ASN A 147 8.53 -17.72 -9.62
N ASP A 148 9.75 -17.27 -9.87
CA ASP A 148 10.95 -18.07 -9.71
C ASP A 148 11.11 -18.50 -8.24
N ARG A 149 11.11 -19.81 -7.98
CA ARG A 149 11.25 -20.38 -6.64
C ARG A 149 12.60 -20.10 -5.99
N HIS A 150 13.64 -19.83 -6.80
CA HIS A 150 14.97 -19.47 -6.29
C HIS A 150 15.01 -18.05 -5.72
N VAL A 151 14.02 -17.22 -6.03
CA VAL A 151 13.88 -15.84 -5.55
C VAL A 151 12.68 -15.69 -4.62
N ALA A 152 12.20 -16.79 -4.05
CA ALA A 152 11.07 -16.81 -3.11
C ALA A 152 11.31 -15.90 -1.89
N THR A 153 10.22 -15.46 -1.27
CA THR A 153 10.26 -14.61 -0.08
C THR A 153 11.14 -15.21 1.01
N PRO A 154 12.22 -14.52 1.42
CA PRO A 154 13.20 -15.06 2.36
C PRO A 154 12.61 -15.24 3.77
N PRO A 155 13.17 -16.16 4.58
CA PRO A 155 12.80 -16.29 5.98
C PRO A 155 13.35 -15.12 6.82
N VAL A 156 12.79 -14.93 8.01
CA VAL A 156 13.19 -13.87 8.95
C VAL A 156 14.70 -13.88 9.25
N ALA A 157 15.36 -15.04 9.21
CA ALA A 157 16.81 -15.17 9.42
C ALA A 157 17.65 -14.37 8.43
N SER A 158 17.14 -14.10 7.24
CA SER A 158 17.83 -13.33 6.19
C SER A 158 17.68 -11.81 6.32
N LEU A 159 16.89 -11.30 7.27
CA LEU A 159 16.59 -9.86 7.37
C LEU A 159 17.83 -8.99 7.59
N ARG A 160 18.83 -9.49 8.35
CA ARG A 160 20.09 -8.76 8.56
C ARG A 160 20.84 -8.53 7.25
N GLU A 161 20.90 -9.53 6.40
CA GLU A 161 21.55 -9.45 5.09
C GLU A 161 20.77 -8.50 4.16
N LEU A 162 19.45 -8.55 4.20
CA LEU A 162 18.59 -7.65 3.41
C LEU A 162 18.70 -6.19 3.87
N GLU A 163 18.77 -5.94 5.18
CA GLU A 163 19.01 -4.59 5.72
C GLU A 163 20.36 -4.05 5.25
N ALA A 164 21.43 -4.84 5.38
CA ALA A 164 22.76 -4.47 4.91
C ALA A 164 22.79 -4.18 3.39
N ALA A 165 22.16 -5.04 2.61
CA ALA A 165 22.04 -4.87 1.16
C ALA A 165 21.23 -3.60 0.80
N SER A 166 20.14 -3.32 1.51
CA SER A 166 19.32 -2.12 1.25
C SER A 166 20.10 -0.82 1.53
N MET A 167 20.84 -0.78 2.64
CA MET A 167 21.71 0.34 2.97
C MET A 167 22.86 0.51 1.96
N ALA A 168 23.45 -0.59 1.49
CA ALA A 168 24.49 -0.55 0.48
C ALA A 168 23.95 -0.01 -0.86
N LEU A 169 22.73 -0.42 -1.26
CA LEU A 169 22.09 0.08 -2.48
C LEU A 169 21.74 1.58 -2.41
N GLU A 170 21.55 2.18 -1.25
CA GLU A 170 21.34 3.62 -1.12
C GLU A 170 22.63 4.45 -1.27
N ALA A 171 23.82 3.82 -1.30
CA ALA A 171 25.06 4.54 -1.51
C ALA A 171 25.11 5.15 -2.93
N PRO A 172 25.66 6.39 -3.08
CA PRO A 172 25.74 7.05 -4.39
C PRO A 172 26.54 6.25 -5.43
N ASP A 173 27.55 5.50 -4.99
CA ASP A 173 28.47 4.67 -5.77
C ASP A 173 28.11 3.17 -5.74
N ALA A 174 26.89 2.83 -5.31
CA ALA A 174 26.49 1.44 -5.13
C ALA A 174 26.67 0.59 -6.40
N ASP A 175 26.36 1.15 -7.57
CA ASP A 175 26.42 0.47 -8.86
C ASP A 175 27.85 0.27 -9.41
N GLU A 176 28.86 0.86 -8.77
CA GLU A 176 30.28 0.65 -9.06
C GLU A 176 30.89 -0.49 -8.22
N GLN A 177 30.18 -0.94 -7.16
CA GLN A 177 30.67 -1.95 -6.25
C GLN A 177 30.58 -3.36 -6.85
N PRO A 178 31.58 -4.23 -6.62
CA PRO A 178 31.55 -5.62 -7.11
C PRO A 178 30.33 -6.41 -6.62
N GLU A 179 29.87 -6.13 -5.41
CA GLU A 179 28.75 -6.81 -4.74
C GLU A 179 27.37 -6.31 -5.19
N PHE A 180 27.30 -5.26 -6.00
CA PHE A 180 26.04 -4.62 -6.42
C PHE A 180 25.01 -5.61 -6.95
N ARG A 181 25.45 -6.54 -7.81
CA ARG A 181 24.60 -7.61 -8.34
C ARG A 181 23.99 -8.47 -7.21
N GLN A 182 24.80 -8.84 -6.21
CA GLN A 182 24.35 -9.68 -5.11
C GLN A 182 23.30 -8.97 -4.27
N TRP A 183 23.54 -7.69 -3.89
CA TRP A 183 22.59 -6.87 -3.13
C TRP A 183 21.27 -6.69 -3.87
N LEU A 184 21.36 -6.36 -5.15
CA LEU A 184 20.18 -6.16 -5.98
C LEU A 184 19.37 -7.47 -6.13
N THR A 185 20.03 -8.58 -6.39
CA THR A 185 19.37 -9.90 -6.51
C THR A 185 18.66 -10.29 -5.22
N ALA A 186 19.27 -10.06 -4.06
CA ALA A 186 18.67 -10.36 -2.75
C ALA A 186 17.40 -9.56 -2.48
N LEU A 187 17.33 -8.31 -2.96
CA LEU A 187 16.23 -7.39 -2.68
C LEU A 187 15.11 -7.38 -3.73
N LEU A 188 15.39 -7.82 -4.96
CA LEU A 188 14.42 -7.73 -6.06
C LEU A 188 13.11 -8.46 -5.77
N ALA A 189 13.18 -9.73 -5.40
CA ALA A 189 11.98 -10.52 -5.13
C ALA A 189 11.21 -10.03 -3.89
N PRO A 190 11.85 -9.83 -2.72
CA PRO A 190 11.15 -9.42 -1.52
C PRO A 190 10.80 -7.93 -1.50
N GLY A 191 11.52 -7.05 -2.26
CA GLY A 191 11.38 -5.60 -2.19
C GLY A 191 10.25 -4.98 -3.02
N SER A 192 9.57 -5.76 -3.82
CA SER A 192 8.87 -5.26 -5.01
C SER A 192 7.36 -5.08 -4.87
N SER A 193 6.73 -4.64 -3.79
CA SER A 193 5.25 -4.53 -3.91
C SER A 193 4.50 -3.62 -2.94
N LEU A 194 5.14 -2.71 -2.22
CA LEU A 194 4.45 -2.03 -1.13
C LEU A 194 4.78 -0.53 -1.05
N GLY A 195 3.80 0.26 -0.57
CA GLY A 195 3.80 1.72 -0.59
C GLY A 195 5.02 2.43 0.01
N GLY A 196 5.42 3.56 -0.57
CA GLY A 196 6.44 4.48 -0.06
C GLY A 196 7.85 4.33 -0.66
N ALA A 197 8.72 5.31 -0.39
CA ALA A 197 10.08 5.39 -0.92
C ALA A 197 11.12 4.66 -0.07
N ARG A 198 10.77 4.31 1.18
CA ARG A 198 11.68 3.74 2.17
C ARG A 198 12.06 2.30 1.81
N PRO A 199 13.34 1.90 2.03
CA PRO A 199 13.77 0.50 1.85
C PRO A 199 12.91 -0.48 2.62
N LYS A 200 12.45 -1.54 1.94
CA LYS A 200 11.61 -2.57 2.54
C LYS A 200 11.72 -3.90 1.81
N ALA A 201 11.36 -4.96 2.51
CA ALA A 201 11.29 -6.29 1.93
C ALA A 201 10.16 -7.11 2.54
N ASN A 202 9.55 -7.98 1.74
CA ASN A 202 8.69 -9.04 2.26
C ASN A 202 9.56 -10.17 2.84
N PHE A 203 9.09 -10.80 3.90
CA PHE A 203 9.69 -11.99 4.48
C PHE A 203 8.63 -12.90 5.08
N THR A 204 9.00 -14.13 5.42
CA THR A 204 8.13 -15.07 6.12
C THR A 204 8.65 -15.34 7.53
N ASP A 205 7.72 -15.41 8.48
CA ASP A 205 8.00 -15.90 9.83
C ASP A 205 8.10 -17.43 9.86
N PRO A 206 8.41 -18.06 11.03
CA PRO A 206 8.46 -19.51 11.16
C PRO A 206 7.13 -20.21 10.83
N GLU A 207 6.00 -19.55 11.05
CA GLU A 207 4.66 -20.02 10.76
C GLU A 207 4.27 -19.83 9.30
N LYS A 208 5.21 -19.31 8.46
CA LYS A 208 5.04 -18.98 7.04
C LYS A 208 4.03 -17.85 6.76
N ALA A 209 3.69 -17.06 7.77
CA ALA A 209 2.94 -15.84 7.54
C ALA A 209 3.81 -14.80 6.82
N LEU A 210 3.20 -14.02 5.94
CA LEU A 210 3.90 -13.01 5.15
C LEU A 210 3.94 -11.68 5.91
N TRP A 211 5.13 -11.11 6.00
CA TRP A 211 5.43 -9.85 6.68
C TRP A 211 6.15 -8.88 5.76
N ILE A 212 6.16 -7.63 6.15
CA ILE A 212 6.94 -6.56 5.55
C ILE A 212 7.91 -6.03 6.59
N ALA A 213 9.20 -5.99 6.28
CA ALA A 213 10.21 -5.27 7.03
C ALA A 213 10.47 -3.92 6.37
N LYS A 214 10.35 -2.82 7.11
CA LYS A 214 10.75 -1.46 6.70
C LYS A 214 12.11 -1.20 7.33
N PHE A 215 13.14 -1.18 6.50
CA PHE A 215 14.53 -0.99 6.94
C PHE A 215 14.84 0.48 7.21
N PRO A 216 15.83 0.76 8.07
CA PRO A 216 16.42 2.09 8.16
C PRO A 216 16.99 2.55 6.81
N SER A 217 16.86 3.84 6.52
CA SER A 217 17.55 4.49 5.41
C SER A 217 18.84 5.14 5.89
N ARG A 218 19.81 5.30 5.00
CA ARG A 218 21.03 6.07 5.27
C ARG A 218 20.74 7.54 5.63
N GLU A 219 19.64 8.08 5.12
CA GLU A 219 19.18 9.45 5.36
C GLU A 219 18.52 9.65 6.74
N ASP A 220 18.26 8.56 7.48
CA ASP A 220 17.54 8.65 8.74
C ASP A 220 18.35 9.33 9.83
N ARG A 221 17.85 10.45 10.30
CA ARG A 221 18.39 11.19 11.46
C ARG A 221 17.78 10.72 12.79
N ARG A 222 16.74 9.93 12.73
CA ARG A 222 15.95 9.41 13.86
C ARG A 222 15.65 7.94 13.65
N ASP A 223 15.32 7.22 14.72
CA ASP A 223 14.88 5.83 14.64
C ASP A 223 13.41 5.76 14.17
N ILE A 224 13.19 5.95 12.85
CA ILE A 224 11.86 6.00 12.24
C ILE A 224 11.09 4.71 12.53
N GLY A 225 11.75 3.53 12.43
CA GLY A 225 11.09 2.25 12.71
C GLY A 225 10.59 2.15 14.16
N ALA A 226 11.33 2.70 15.12
CA ALA A 226 10.89 2.75 16.50
C ALA A 226 9.73 3.74 16.71
N TRP A 227 9.72 4.88 16.03
CA TRP A 227 8.61 5.82 16.10
C TRP A 227 7.34 5.25 15.45
N GLU A 228 7.46 4.52 14.35
CA GLU A 228 6.34 3.80 13.76
C GLU A 228 5.78 2.76 14.76
N MET A 229 6.65 2.03 15.49
CA MET A 229 6.22 1.11 16.56
C MET A 229 5.51 1.84 17.70
N VAL A 230 6.03 2.99 18.16
CA VAL A 230 5.38 3.80 19.21
C VAL A 230 3.97 4.18 18.78
N VAL A 231 3.82 4.77 17.59
CA VAL A 231 2.50 5.20 17.09
C VAL A 231 1.58 4.01 16.87
N HIS A 232 2.10 2.88 16.39
CA HIS A 232 1.32 1.65 16.23
C HIS A 232 0.76 1.13 17.57
N GLN A 233 1.57 1.11 18.64
CA GLN A 233 1.11 0.69 19.97
C GLN A 233 0.07 1.66 20.56
N LEU A 234 0.23 2.97 20.33
CA LEU A 234 -0.78 3.96 20.70
C LEU A 234 -2.08 3.75 19.92
N ALA A 235 -2.00 3.43 18.62
CA ALA A 235 -3.17 3.11 17.79
C ALA A 235 -3.92 1.88 18.31
N GLN A 236 -3.19 0.84 18.70
CA GLN A 236 -3.77 -0.36 19.31
C GLN A 236 -4.45 -0.02 20.65
N ALA A 237 -3.81 0.76 21.52
CA ALA A 237 -4.37 1.21 22.78
C ALA A 237 -5.60 2.11 22.58
N ALA A 238 -5.63 2.92 21.52
CA ALA A 238 -6.80 3.73 21.11
C ALA A 238 -7.94 2.87 20.54
N GLY A 239 -7.75 1.58 20.34
CA GLY A 239 -8.73 0.62 19.82
C GLY A 239 -8.86 0.63 18.30
N LEU A 240 -7.85 1.10 17.59
CA LEU A 240 -7.77 0.96 16.13
C LEU A 240 -7.45 -0.48 15.73
N ASN A 241 -8.03 -0.91 14.63
CA ASN A 241 -7.67 -2.17 14.00
C ASN A 241 -6.34 -2.01 13.25
N VAL A 242 -5.28 -2.58 13.79
CA VAL A 242 -3.91 -2.54 13.24
C VAL A 242 -3.36 -3.96 13.13
N PRO A 243 -2.45 -4.25 12.15
CA PRO A 243 -1.85 -5.58 12.03
C PRO A 243 -0.83 -5.85 13.14
N ASP A 244 -0.44 -7.11 13.31
CA ASP A 244 0.65 -7.49 14.20
C ASP A 244 1.97 -6.85 13.75
N THR A 245 2.80 -6.44 14.72
CA THR A 245 4.08 -5.77 14.45
C THR A 245 5.21 -6.26 15.32
N GLN A 246 6.43 -6.06 14.85
CA GLN A 246 7.67 -6.35 15.56
C GLN A 246 8.69 -5.24 15.33
N LEU A 247 9.49 -4.92 16.34
CA LEU A 247 10.63 -4.01 16.23
C LEU A 247 11.92 -4.81 16.36
N LEU A 248 12.73 -4.83 15.30
CA LEU A 248 13.90 -5.69 15.17
C LEU A 248 15.18 -4.86 15.19
N SER A 249 16.19 -5.32 15.94
CA SER A 249 17.57 -4.81 15.91
C SER A 249 18.42 -5.76 15.08
N LEU A 250 18.71 -5.41 13.84
CA LEU A 250 19.37 -6.31 12.89
C LEU A 250 20.87 -6.07 12.77
N GLY A 251 21.33 -4.85 12.69
CA GLY A 251 22.75 -4.53 12.56
C GLY A 251 23.05 -3.05 12.40
N SER A 252 22.12 -2.29 11.88
CA SER A 252 22.23 -0.84 11.74
C SER A 252 22.02 -0.10 13.06
N ARG A 253 22.29 1.21 13.05
CA ARG A 253 22.07 2.11 14.21
C ARG A 253 20.59 2.18 14.61
N HIS A 254 19.70 2.22 13.60
CA HIS A 254 18.27 2.35 13.78
C HIS A 254 17.60 0.98 13.60
N ARG A 255 16.38 0.83 14.11
CA ARG A 255 15.67 -0.43 14.13
C ARG A 255 14.78 -0.61 12.91
N THR A 256 14.60 -1.85 12.51
CA THR A 256 13.68 -2.26 11.45
C THR A 256 12.29 -2.48 12.06
N PHE A 257 11.29 -1.78 11.52
CA PHE A 257 9.88 -2.03 11.83
C PHE A 257 9.36 -3.14 10.93
N ALA A 258 8.70 -4.14 11.50
CA ALA A 258 8.08 -5.22 10.76
C ALA A 258 6.59 -5.30 11.04
N THR A 259 5.78 -5.51 10.02
CA THR A 259 4.32 -5.63 10.11
C THR A 259 3.81 -6.81 9.31
N ARG A 260 2.85 -7.55 9.89
CA ARG A 260 2.21 -8.69 9.24
C ARG A 260 1.29 -8.20 8.13
N ARG A 261 1.32 -8.88 7.00
CA ARG A 261 0.44 -8.54 5.88
C ARG A 261 -0.99 -8.99 6.16
N PHE A 262 -1.92 -8.07 6.07
CA PHE A 262 -3.36 -8.29 6.29
C PHE A 262 -4.09 -8.79 5.03
N ASP A 263 -3.46 -8.70 3.87
CA ASP A 263 -3.99 -9.20 2.59
C ASP A 263 -3.74 -10.71 2.38
N ARG A 264 -3.28 -11.38 3.43
CA ARG A 264 -3.11 -12.84 3.50
C ARG A 264 -3.82 -13.38 4.73
N LEU A 265 -4.56 -14.47 4.55
CA LEU A 265 -5.11 -15.26 5.65
C LEU A 265 -4.06 -16.21 6.22
N ALA A 266 -4.31 -16.74 7.41
CA ALA A 266 -3.41 -17.70 8.07
C ALA A 266 -3.19 -18.99 7.24
N ASN A 267 -4.15 -19.40 6.42
CA ASN A 267 -4.04 -20.51 5.49
C ASN A 267 -3.34 -20.17 4.16
N GLY A 268 -2.79 -18.95 4.03
CA GLY A 268 -2.09 -18.48 2.84
C GLY A 268 -2.99 -17.96 1.71
N ARG A 269 -4.33 -18.07 1.82
CA ARG A 269 -5.25 -17.49 0.83
C ARG A 269 -5.13 -15.97 0.81
N ARG A 270 -5.31 -15.39 -0.37
CA ARG A 270 -5.22 -13.94 -0.58
C ARG A 270 -6.57 -13.28 -0.30
N ARG A 271 -6.53 -11.99 0.03
CA ARG A 271 -7.71 -11.13 0.12
C ARG A 271 -7.69 -10.14 -1.03
N PHE A 272 -8.85 -9.88 -1.61
CA PHE A 272 -8.96 -8.85 -2.65
C PHE A 272 -8.93 -7.48 -1.98
N PHE A 273 -7.74 -6.88 -2.01
CA PHE A 273 -7.43 -5.57 -1.46
C PHE A 273 -7.37 -4.55 -2.58
N VAL A 274 -7.93 -3.35 -2.33
CA VAL A 274 -7.89 -2.20 -3.23
C VAL A 274 -7.63 -0.93 -2.40
N SER A 275 -6.75 -0.05 -2.86
CA SER A 275 -6.52 1.23 -2.19
C SER A 275 -7.72 2.17 -2.34
N ALA A 276 -7.88 3.10 -1.41
CA ALA A 276 -8.89 4.15 -1.52
C ALA A 276 -8.67 5.02 -2.77
N MET A 277 -7.41 5.24 -3.15
CA MET A 277 -7.08 5.97 -4.37
C MET A 277 -7.70 5.33 -5.62
N THR A 278 -7.63 4.01 -5.72
CA THR A 278 -8.25 3.22 -6.80
C THR A 278 -9.76 3.29 -6.75
N LEU A 279 -10.37 3.00 -5.58
CA LEU A 279 -11.84 2.94 -5.46
C LEU A 279 -12.54 4.29 -5.63
N LEU A 280 -11.88 5.39 -5.25
CA LEU A 280 -12.39 6.75 -5.47
C LEU A 280 -12.00 7.31 -6.83
N ASN A 281 -11.36 6.53 -7.67
CA ASN A 281 -10.91 6.93 -9.02
C ASN A 281 -10.04 8.21 -9.00
N ARG A 282 -9.14 8.35 -7.99
CA ARG A 282 -8.27 9.51 -7.77
C ARG A 282 -6.83 9.25 -8.21
N GLN A 283 -6.05 10.33 -8.38
CA GLN A 283 -4.62 10.31 -8.67
C GLN A 283 -3.80 10.92 -7.55
N ASP A 284 -2.48 10.64 -7.57
CA ASP A 284 -1.53 11.32 -6.69
C ASP A 284 -1.60 12.83 -6.89
N GLY A 285 -1.73 13.57 -5.78
CA GLY A 285 -1.80 15.03 -5.77
C GLY A 285 -3.19 15.62 -5.99
N GLU A 286 -4.21 14.81 -6.26
CA GLU A 286 -5.60 15.28 -6.25
C GLU A 286 -6.09 15.45 -4.80
N ASN A 287 -6.87 16.53 -4.60
CA ASN A 287 -7.51 16.77 -3.31
C ASN A 287 -8.56 15.69 -3.03
N ALA A 288 -8.58 15.20 -1.81
CA ALA A 288 -9.55 14.23 -1.34
C ALA A 288 -9.85 14.46 0.14
N SER A 289 -10.93 13.90 0.62
CA SER A 289 -11.37 14.03 2.01
C SER A 289 -11.68 12.68 2.66
N TYR A 290 -11.66 12.63 3.99
CA TYR A 290 -12.16 11.48 4.73
C TYR A 290 -13.67 11.27 4.54
N LEU A 291 -14.42 12.32 4.19
CA LEU A 291 -15.84 12.19 3.90
C LEU A 291 -16.11 11.35 2.64
N GLU A 292 -15.25 11.43 1.63
CA GLU A 292 -15.36 10.56 0.44
C GLU A 292 -15.16 9.07 0.81
N LEU A 293 -14.26 8.78 1.77
CA LEU A 293 -14.09 7.43 2.31
C LEU A 293 -15.32 6.97 3.09
N ALA A 294 -15.92 7.87 3.86
CA ALA A 294 -17.16 7.58 4.62
C ALA A 294 -18.34 7.34 3.67
N GLU A 295 -18.47 8.13 2.62
CA GLU A 295 -19.48 7.94 1.57
C GLU A 295 -19.32 6.59 0.87
N PHE A 296 -18.08 6.21 0.53
CA PHE A 296 -17.81 4.89 -0.05
C PHE A 296 -18.24 3.75 0.89
N LEU A 297 -17.89 3.82 2.17
CA LEU A 297 -18.32 2.84 3.17
C LEU A 297 -19.83 2.83 3.36
N SER A 298 -20.48 3.97 3.32
CA SER A 298 -21.94 4.10 3.47
C SER A 298 -22.70 3.45 2.32
N THR A 299 -22.16 3.53 1.10
CA THR A 299 -22.81 3.08 -0.13
C THR A 299 -22.39 1.66 -0.57
N ARG A 300 -21.12 1.30 -0.39
CA ARG A 300 -20.52 0.05 -0.87
C ARG A 300 -20.00 -0.85 0.26
N GLY A 301 -19.99 -0.36 1.49
CA GLY A 301 -19.52 -1.12 2.65
C GLY A 301 -20.40 -2.32 2.95
N SER A 302 -19.78 -3.34 3.58
CA SER A 302 -20.49 -4.53 4.08
C SER A 302 -21.61 -4.13 5.05
N PRO A 303 -22.89 -4.48 4.78
CA PRO A 303 -24.02 -4.09 5.64
C PRO A 303 -23.83 -4.54 7.10
N SER A 304 -23.20 -5.71 7.31
CA SER A 304 -22.98 -6.27 8.65
C SER A 304 -21.89 -5.55 9.44
N HIS A 305 -21.06 -4.73 8.78
CA HIS A 305 -19.91 -4.09 9.42
C HIS A 305 -19.81 -2.57 9.18
N LYS A 306 -20.67 -2.02 8.36
CA LYS A 306 -20.63 -0.61 7.95
C LYS A 306 -20.49 0.36 9.11
N GLU A 307 -21.31 0.20 10.14
CA GLU A 307 -21.25 1.09 11.33
C GLU A 307 -19.91 0.97 12.07
N THR A 308 -19.37 -0.25 12.15
CA THR A 308 -18.08 -0.50 12.78
C THR A 308 -16.95 0.14 11.98
N ASP A 309 -16.96 0.00 10.66
CA ASP A 309 -15.93 0.52 9.77
C ASP A 309 -15.99 2.07 9.68
N LEU A 310 -17.18 2.66 9.67
CA LEU A 310 -17.34 4.11 9.75
C LEU A 310 -16.82 4.69 11.09
N ARG A 311 -17.15 4.03 12.20
CA ARG A 311 -16.63 4.40 13.53
C ARG A 311 -15.11 4.28 13.60
N GLU A 312 -14.56 3.21 13.03
CA GLU A 312 -13.13 2.99 12.92
C GLU A 312 -12.47 4.10 12.10
N LEU A 313 -13.03 4.47 10.94
CA LEU A 313 -12.50 5.53 10.08
C LEU A 313 -12.48 6.88 10.84
N TRP A 314 -13.55 7.24 11.53
CA TRP A 314 -13.58 8.47 12.34
C TRP A 314 -12.56 8.43 13.50
N THR A 315 -12.36 7.27 14.11
CA THR A 315 -11.34 7.10 15.16
C THR A 315 -9.94 7.33 14.61
N ARG A 316 -9.66 6.89 13.36
CA ARG A 316 -8.38 7.16 12.66
C ARG A 316 -8.14 8.64 12.44
N ILE A 317 -9.16 9.40 12.05
CA ILE A 317 -9.05 10.85 11.86
C ILE A 317 -8.60 11.52 13.17
N VAL A 318 -9.29 11.25 14.27
CA VAL A 318 -8.93 11.80 15.58
C VAL A 318 -7.53 11.37 16.00
N PHE A 319 -7.19 10.12 15.80
CA PHE A 319 -5.86 9.58 16.10
C PHE A 319 -4.78 10.27 15.27
N ASN A 320 -4.96 10.38 13.95
CA ASN A 320 -4.01 11.02 13.03
C ASN A 320 -3.76 12.48 13.39
N ILE A 321 -4.81 13.21 13.83
CA ILE A 321 -4.68 14.58 14.34
C ILE A 321 -3.77 14.59 15.57
N LEU A 322 -4.04 13.73 16.57
CA LEU A 322 -3.37 13.78 17.87
C LEU A 322 -1.92 13.28 17.84
N VAL A 323 -1.56 12.38 16.90
CA VAL A 323 -0.17 11.91 16.69
C VAL A 323 0.54 12.63 15.56
N SER A 324 -0.10 13.63 14.94
CA SER A 324 0.40 14.34 13.74
C SER A 324 0.80 13.39 12.61
N ASN A 325 0.01 12.36 12.32
CA ASN A 325 0.17 11.56 11.11
C ASN A 325 -0.36 12.38 9.91
N ARG A 326 0.44 13.35 9.45
CA ARG A 326 0.05 14.35 8.43
C ARG A 326 0.38 13.92 7.01
N ASP A 327 1.04 12.78 6.83
CA ASP A 327 1.30 12.17 5.53
C ASP A 327 0.24 11.11 5.15
N ASP A 328 -0.91 11.19 5.81
CA ASP A 328 -2.03 10.29 5.58
C ASP A 328 -2.76 10.65 4.27
N HIS A 329 -2.63 9.80 3.26
CA HIS A 329 -3.17 9.98 1.92
C HIS A 329 -3.99 8.77 1.47
N LEU A 330 -4.69 8.85 0.35
CA LEU A 330 -5.59 7.79 -0.13
C LEU A 330 -4.93 6.41 -0.32
N ARG A 331 -3.60 6.34 -0.51
CA ARG A 331 -2.89 5.06 -0.56
C ARG A 331 -2.66 4.44 0.82
N ASN A 332 -2.76 5.21 1.90
CA ASN A 332 -2.65 4.73 3.28
C ASN A 332 -4.00 4.23 3.82
N HIS A 333 -5.06 4.33 3.01
CA HIS A 333 -6.34 3.72 3.26
C HIS A 333 -6.61 2.65 2.20
N GLY A 334 -7.11 1.51 2.63
CA GLY A 334 -7.48 0.43 1.74
C GLY A 334 -8.74 -0.27 2.17
N PHE A 335 -9.28 -1.03 1.25
CA PHE A 335 -10.49 -1.80 1.45
C PHE A 335 -10.28 -3.24 1.02
N ILE A 336 -10.93 -4.15 1.72
CA ILE A 336 -10.93 -5.58 1.44
C ILE A 336 -12.36 -5.98 1.07
N LEU A 337 -12.53 -6.58 -0.09
CA LEU A 337 -13.83 -7.11 -0.48
C LEU A 337 -14.13 -8.38 0.34
N SER A 338 -15.29 -8.41 0.97
CA SER A 338 -15.88 -9.55 1.67
C SER A 338 -17.09 -10.07 0.90
N ALA A 339 -17.69 -11.15 1.38
CA ALA A 339 -18.83 -11.78 0.71
C ALA A 339 -20.07 -10.87 0.60
N ASP A 340 -20.22 -9.90 1.52
CA ASP A 340 -21.38 -8.99 1.63
C ASP A 340 -21.06 -7.51 1.35
N GLY A 341 -19.84 -7.20 0.91
CA GLY A 341 -19.45 -5.82 0.57
C GLY A 341 -18.02 -5.47 1.01
N TRP A 342 -17.67 -4.20 0.88
CA TRP A 342 -16.35 -3.71 1.21
C TRP A 342 -16.15 -3.51 2.71
N ARG A 343 -14.97 -3.82 3.22
CA ARG A 343 -14.53 -3.62 4.59
C ARG A 343 -13.34 -2.70 4.64
N LEU A 344 -13.28 -1.83 5.60
CA LEU A 344 -12.07 -1.04 5.84
C LEU A 344 -10.91 -1.96 6.25
N ALA A 345 -9.78 -1.88 5.53
CA ALA A 345 -8.58 -2.65 5.88
C ALA A 345 -7.99 -2.17 7.22
N PRO A 346 -7.20 -2.99 7.93
CA PRO A 346 -6.44 -2.51 9.08
C PRO A 346 -5.64 -1.26 8.76
N ALA A 347 -5.44 -0.36 9.75
CA ALA A 347 -4.65 0.85 9.55
C ALA A 347 -3.16 0.48 9.43
N TYR A 348 -2.46 1.15 8.52
CA TYR A 348 -1.04 0.94 8.24
C TYR A 348 -0.36 2.26 7.90
N ASP A 349 0.96 2.28 7.93
CA ASP A 349 1.80 3.44 7.64
C ASP A 349 1.53 4.64 8.57
N LEU A 350 1.39 4.36 9.85
CA LEU A 350 1.11 5.35 10.90
C LEU A 350 2.43 5.94 11.42
N ASN A 351 2.76 7.17 11.04
CA ASN A 351 4.01 7.82 11.41
C ASN A 351 3.80 9.25 11.91
N PRO A 352 4.51 9.68 12.98
CA PRO A 352 4.44 11.06 13.42
C PRO A 352 5.24 11.95 12.45
N ASN A 353 4.60 12.91 11.82
CA ASN A 353 5.23 13.85 10.91
C ASN A 353 5.33 15.23 11.54
N ILE A 354 6.55 15.66 11.86
CA ILE A 354 6.84 16.98 12.49
C ILE A 354 7.14 18.08 11.48
N GLU A 355 7.19 17.75 10.18
CA GLU A 355 7.61 18.65 9.12
C GLU A 355 6.43 19.32 8.41
N ARG A 356 5.30 18.60 8.32
CA ARG A 356 4.08 19.10 7.69
C ARG A 356 3.19 19.81 8.70
N THR A 357 2.43 20.81 8.23
CA THR A 357 1.48 21.59 9.06
C THR A 357 0.03 21.14 8.88
N HIS A 358 -0.32 20.58 7.73
CA HIS A 358 -1.67 20.14 7.39
C HIS A 358 -1.68 18.67 7.01
N HIS A 359 -2.85 18.04 7.13
CA HIS A 359 -3.09 16.71 6.57
C HIS A 359 -3.08 16.74 5.04
N GLN A 360 -2.89 15.59 4.40
CA GLN A 360 -3.08 15.46 2.96
C GLN A 360 -4.57 15.27 2.60
N LEU A 361 -5.32 14.57 3.47
CA LEU A 361 -6.76 14.44 3.34
C LEU A 361 -7.47 15.55 4.12
N ALA A 362 -8.46 16.17 3.50
CA ALA A 362 -9.34 17.09 4.19
C ALA A 362 -10.18 16.35 5.24
N ILE A 363 -10.37 16.97 6.42
CA ILE A 363 -11.16 16.41 7.52
C ILE A 363 -12.65 16.58 7.26
N ASP A 364 -13.03 17.71 6.69
CA ASP A 364 -14.35 17.92 6.10
C ASP A 364 -14.32 17.78 4.57
N SER A 365 -15.07 18.58 3.84
CA SER A 365 -15.08 18.55 2.38
C SER A 365 -13.82 19.17 1.74
N SER A 366 -13.08 20.05 2.44
CA SER A 366 -11.98 20.84 1.87
C SER A 366 -10.88 21.27 2.84
N ASP A 367 -11.11 21.23 4.14
CA ASP A 367 -10.17 21.72 5.16
C ASP A 367 -9.28 20.60 5.70
N PRO A 368 -7.96 20.60 5.41
CA PRO A 368 -6.99 19.65 5.91
C PRO A 368 -6.36 20.07 7.26
N THR A 369 -6.88 21.09 7.92
CA THR A 369 -6.34 21.56 9.21
C THR A 369 -6.48 20.48 10.28
N PRO A 370 -5.41 20.13 11.02
CA PRO A 370 -5.45 19.11 12.07
C PRO A 370 -6.18 19.64 13.32
N ASP A 371 -7.50 19.82 13.24
CA ASP A 371 -8.33 20.34 14.29
C ASP A 371 -9.35 19.28 14.77
N VAL A 372 -9.31 19.00 16.07
CA VAL A 372 -10.24 18.09 16.73
C VAL A 372 -11.68 18.63 16.70
N ALA A 373 -11.88 19.96 16.75
CA ALA A 373 -13.21 20.55 16.67
C ALA A 373 -13.83 20.30 15.27
N LEU A 374 -13.01 20.39 14.22
CA LEU A 374 -13.44 20.07 12.87
C LEU A 374 -13.83 18.58 12.75
N ALA A 375 -13.02 17.68 13.33
CA ALA A 375 -13.36 16.25 13.36
C ALA A 375 -14.67 15.98 14.12
N LEU A 376 -14.91 16.66 15.25
CA LEU A 376 -16.17 16.55 15.99
C LEU A 376 -17.37 17.03 15.18
N ALA A 377 -17.22 18.11 14.41
CA ALA A 377 -18.28 18.65 13.57
C ALA A 377 -18.67 17.67 12.43
N THR A 378 -17.77 16.79 12.01
CA THR A 378 -18.05 15.80 10.95
C THR A 378 -18.55 14.45 11.48
N ALA A 379 -18.65 14.25 12.79
CA ALA A 379 -18.95 12.95 13.42
C ALA A 379 -20.26 12.30 12.93
N GLU A 380 -21.28 13.10 12.62
CA GLU A 380 -22.59 12.63 12.14
C GLU A 380 -22.49 11.88 10.79
N PHE A 381 -21.57 12.27 9.90
CA PHE A 381 -21.34 11.60 8.62
C PHE A 381 -20.79 10.16 8.78
N TYR A 382 -20.29 9.84 9.97
CA TYR A 382 -19.80 8.51 10.36
C TYR A 382 -20.81 7.75 11.22
N GLY A 383 -22.05 8.25 11.32
CA GLY A 383 -23.12 7.65 12.11
C GLY A 383 -22.92 7.79 13.64
N LEU A 384 -22.13 8.77 14.09
CA LEU A 384 -21.82 8.99 15.50
C LEU A 384 -22.66 10.13 16.09
N THR A 385 -23.25 9.88 17.25
CA THR A 385 -23.79 10.96 18.08
C THR A 385 -22.65 11.75 18.74
N ALA A 386 -22.89 13.00 19.16
CA ALA A 386 -21.91 13.81 19.86
C ALA A 386 -21.36 13.12 21.13
N ALA A 387 -22.22 12.39 21.85
CA ALA A 387 -21.81 11.63 23.04
C ALA A 387 -20.86 10.44 22.67
N GLN A 388 -21.12 9.75 21.57
CA GLN A 388 -20.26 8.68 21.09
C GLN A 388 -18.90 9.22 20.60
N ALA A 389 -18.93 10.31 19.82
CA ALA A 389 -17.73 10.99 19.35
C ALA A 389 -16.86 11.48 20.53
N GLY A 390 -17.48 12.08 21.56
CA GLY A 390 -16.78 12.50 22.78
C GLY A 390 -16.11 11.35 23.54
N LYS A 391 -16.77 10.19 23.65
CA LYS A 391 -16.19 9.00 24.28
C LYS A 391 -15.00 8.44 23.48
N ILE A 392 -15.10 8.40 22.14
CA ILE A 392 -14.00 7.96 21.29
C ILE A 392 -12.81 8.92 21.41
N LEU A 393 -13.07 10.24 21.32
CA LEU A 393 -12.04 11.26 21.47
C LEU A 393 -11.29 11.11 22.80
N GLN A 394 -12.03 10.92 23.92
CA GLN A 394 -11.40 10.75 25.23
C GLN A 394 -10.50 9.50 25.27
N ARG A 395 -10.99 8.36 24.77
CA ARG A 395 -10.19 7.12 24.68
C ARG A 395 -8.91 7.32 23.87
N VAL A 396 -9.00 8.02 22.70
CA VAL A 396 -7.84 8.29 21.87
C VAL A 396 -6.86 9.22 22.57
N ARG A 397 -7.34 10.27 23.27
CA ARG A 397 -6.51 11.16 24.07
C ARG A 397 -5.77 10.42 25.19
N ASP A 398 -6.47 9.56 25.90
CA ASP A 398 -5.85 8.77 27.00
C ASP A 398 -4.75 7.86 26.44
N ALA A 399 -5.01 7.17 25.33
CA ALA A 399 -4.02 6.33 24.68
C ALA A 399 -2.81 7.12 24.17
N VAL A 400 -3.04 8.23 23.48
CA VAL A 400 -1.98 9.08 22.92
C VAL A 400 -1.19 9.76 24.04
N GLY A 401 -1.83 10.08 25.19
CA GLY A 401 -1.16 10.67 26.37
C GLY A 401 0.02 9.85 26.88
N GLU A 402 -0.01 8.53 26.68
CA GLU A 402 1.06 7.61 27.10
C GLU A 402 2.28 7.57 26.17
N TRP A 403 2.33 8.40 25.13
CA TRP A 403 3.37 8.33 24.10
C TRP A 403 4.81 8.41 24.64
N ARG A 404 5.07 9.20 25.71
CA ARG A 404 6.40 9.31 26.33
C ARG A 404 6.78 8.01 27.05
N THR A 405 5.84 7.39 27.75
CA THR A 405 6.01 6.10 28.43
C THR A 405 6.35 5.01 27.41
N VAL A 406 5.59 4.95 26.31
CA VAL A 406 5.82 3.99 25.22
C VAL A 406 7.16 4.24 24.54
N ALA A 407 7.50 5.49 24.22
CA ALA A 407 8.78 5.84 23.61
C ALA A 407 9.99 5.47 24.51
N ALA A 408 9.87 5.72 25.82
CA ALA A 408 10.89 5.34 26.80
C ALA A 408 11.05 3.81 26.93
N ALA A 409 9.94 3.06 26.88
CA ALA A 409 9.97 1.59 26.89
C ALA A 409 10.74 1.02 25.68
N HIS A 410 10.67 1.70 24.54
CA HIS A 410 11.49 1.39 23.37
C HIS A 410 12.90 1.97 23.43
N ARG A 411 13.33 2.55 24.56
CA ARG A 411 14.69 3.10 24.76
C ARG A 411 15.08 4.13 23.70
N LEU A 412 14.13 4.95 23.24
CA LEU A 412 14.42 6.08 22.38
C LEU A 412 15.25 7.14 23.16
N PRO A 413 16.25 7.78 22.54
CA PRO A 413 17.05 8.80 23.18
C PRO A 413 16.20 9.99 23.65
N ARG A 414 16.49 10.54 24.86
CA ARG A 414 15.74 11.68 25.40
C ARG A 414 15.69 12.88 24.44
N ALA A 415 16.82 13.18 23.79
CA ALA A 415 16.87 14.26 22.81
C ALA A 415 15.93 14.04 21.62
N GLU A 416 15.78 12.79 21.18
CA GLU A 416 14.88 12.43 20.09
C GLU A 416 13.40 12.47 20.56
N ILE A 417 13.11 12.05 21.79
CA ILE A 417 11.79 12.17 22.42
C ILE A 417 11.36 13.63 22.48
N GLU A 418 12.24 14.55 22.91
CA GLU A 418 11.94 15.98 22.98
C GLU A 418 11.74 16.59 21.58
N LEU A 419 12.53 16.18 20.59
CA LEU A 419 12.37 16.63 19.20
C LEU A 419 11.01 16.25 18.62
N VAL A 420 10.55 15.02 18.87
CA VAL A 420 9.30 14.49 18.33
C VAL A 420 8.08 14.91 19.17
N ALA A 421 8.28 15.47 20.37
CA ALA A 421 7.21 15.89 21.29
C ALA A 421 6.16 16.81 20.63
N GLN A 422 6.59 17.65 19.67
CA GLN A 422 5.68 18.55 18.94
C GLN A 422 4.66 17.80 18.04
N ALA A 423 4.88 16.52 17.74
CA ALA A 423 3.93 15.70 16.98
C ALA A 423 2.71 15.30 17.82
N PHE A 424 2.87 15.21 19.14
CA PHE A 424 1.82 14.74 20.03
C PHE A 424 1.07 15.93 20.62
N ILE A 425 -0.07 16.23 20.01
CA ILE A 425 -0.89 17.39 20.38
C ILE A 425 -1.64 17.06 21.66
N SER A 426 -1.21 17.65 22.76
CA SER A 426 -2.02 17.76 23.97
C SER A 426 -3.06 18.84 23.70
N ALA A 427 -4.26 18.48 23.26
CA ALA A 427 -5.32 19.46 23.18
C ALA A 427 -5.56 20.03 24.58
N PRO A 428 -5.61 21.38 24.77
CA PRO A 428 -5.92 21.95 26.05
C PRO A 428 -7.28 21.38 26.50
N ILE A 429 -7.32 20.92 27.73
CA ILE A 429 -8.59 20.61 28.41
C ILE A 429 -9.35 21.93 28.41
N GLY A 430 -10.36 22.06 27.54
CA GLY A 430 -11.22 23.22 27.56
C GLY A 430 -11.78 23.33 28.99
N ASN A 431 -11.37 24.36 29.72
CA ASN A 431 -12.06 24.74 30.93
C ASN A 431 -13.51 24.99 30.53
N SER A 432 -14.37 24.04 30.83
CA SER A 432 -15.80 24.25 30.86
C SER A 432 -16.08 25.27 31.98
N SER A 433 -16.24 26.52 31.59
CA SER A 433 -16.87 27.56 32.38
C SER A 433 -18.38 27.48 32.21
#